data_5f5dcbc075f636d1bfa116cb9877de78
#
_entry.id   5f5dcbc075f636d1bfa116cb9877de78
#
_cell.length_a   1.000
_cell.length_b   1.000
_cell.length_c   1.000
_cell.angle_alpha   90.00
_cell.angle_beta   90.00
_cell.angle_gamma   90.00
#
_symmetry.space_group_name_H-M   'P 1'
#
loop_
_entity.id
_entity.type
_entity.pdbx_description
1 polymer ?
#
loop_
_entity_poly.entity_id
_entity_poly.type
_entity_poly.pdbx_seq_one_letter_code
_entity_poly.pdbx_strand_id
1 'polypeptide(L)'
;MKRNENHVFLQIFLESMNDYSKKLKNSIYQLVTEAADELGVDAYVVGGIVRDLYLKRNSKDIDIVVVGSGIGLAKAVARKLSPSPAVNVFKNFGTAQFRYNDEEIEFVGARKESYDYDSRKPHVEDGSLQDDLNRRDFTINALAISLNGPNQYQLVDFFNGVQDIQNKIIRTPLDPDTTFSDDPLRMMRAVRFSTQLNFQIAPDTAASIARNAERLKIISKERIIDEFNKILLSPKPSVGIVQLDKLGLLQHFLPEVLNLKGIETINGKGHKDNFWHTLEVVDKIAAVSHHLYLIWAALLHDIAKPVTKKFNPVGHFFAGWKNINHITAYPEGAAVEINIIALVLNVRQVAEELIANPAFAAL
;
A
#
# COMPACT_ATOMS: atom_id res chain seq x y z
N MET A 1 16.32 -36.43 10.23
CA MET A 1 16.52 -35.00 9.90
C MET A 1 15.26 -34.12 10.10
N LYS A 2 14.06 -34.54 9.78
CA LYS A 2 12.80 -33.71 9.93
C LYS A 2 12.39 -33.36 11.39
N ARG A 3 12.88 -34.03 12.42
CA ARG A 3 12.53 -33.73 13.84
C ARG A 3 13.26 -32.51 14.40
N ASN A 4 14.45 -32.17 13.90
CA ASN A 4 15.23 -31.01 14.36
C ASN A 4 14.72 -29.67 13.78
N GLU A 5 14.20 -29.69 12.58
CA GLU A 5 13.68 -28.46 11.94
C GLU A 5 12.43 -27.92 12.64
N ASN A 6 11.53 -28.81 13.06
CA ASN A 6 10.33 -28.41 13.82
C ASN A 6 10.68 -27.89 15.24
N HIS A 7 11.74 -28.35 15.86
CA HIS A 7 12.16 -27.87 17.18
C HIS A 7 12.82 -26.50 17.10
N VAL A 8 13.66 -26.27 16.09
CA VAL A 8 14.25 -24.94 15.80
C VAL A 8 13.17 -23.95 15.42
N PHE A 9 12.19 -24.39 14.64
CA PHE A 9 11.04 -23.57 14.23
C PHE A 9 10.17 -23.15 15.43
N LEU A 10 9.88 -24.10 16.33
CA LEU A 10 9.12 -23.83 17.55
C LEU A 10 9.90 -22.90 18.51
N GLN A 11 11.21 -23.05 18.57
CA GLN A 11 12.08 -22.21 19.41
C GLN A 11 12.20 -20.79 18.88
N ILE A 12 12.35 -20.59 17.56
CA ILE A 12 12.31 -19.29 16.90
C ILE A 12 10.94 -18.64 17.06
N PHE A 13 9.86 -19.42 16.96
CA PHE A 13 8.49 -18.97 17.17
C PHE A 13 8.26 -18.51 18.62
N LEU A 14 8.72 -19.26 19.62
CA LEU A 14 8.62 -18.92 21.05
C LEU A 14 9.52 -17.73 21.41
N GLU A 15 10.71 -17.61 20.83
CA GLU A 15 11.61 -16.47 21.01
C GLU A 15 11.03 -15.18 20.37
N SER A 16 10.35 -15.29 19.23
CA SER A 16 9.68 -14.16 18.61
C SER A 16 8.49 -13.66 19.44
N MET A 17 7.70 -14.55 20.03
CA MET A 17 6.61 -14.22 20.94
C MET A 17 7.10 -13.49 22.21
N ASN A 18 8.24 -13.92 22.77
CA ASN A 18 8.85 -13.26 23.94
C ASN A 18 9.36 -11.85 23.62
N ASP A 19 9.82 -11.60 22.39
CA ASP A 19 10.28 -10.28 21.95
C ASP A 19 9.10 -9.31 21.76
N TYR A 20 7.97 -9.76 21.20
CA TYR A 20 6.76 -8.96 21.07
C TYR A 20 6.12 -8.63 22.41
N SER A 21 6.09 -9.58 23.38
CA SER A 21 5.56 -9.31 24.70
C SER A 21 6.32 -8.21 25.43
N LYS A 22 7.66 -8.13 25.27
CA LYS A 22 8.48 -7.04 25.85
C LYS A 22 8.14 -5.70 25.24
N LYS A 23 8.00 -5.61 23.90
CA LYS A 23 7.64 -4.38 23.21
C LYS A 23 6.25 -3.88 23.57
N LEU A 24 5.30 -4.82 23.72
CA LEU A 24 3.91 -4.51 24.06
C LEU A 24 3.69 -4.19 25.54
N LYS A 25 4.56 -4.64 26.45
CA LYS A 25 4.40 -4.37 27.89
C LYS A 25 4.77 -2.96 28.32
N ASN A 26 5.70 -2.29 27.64
CA ASN A 26 6.25 -0.99 28.06
C ASN A 26 5.78 0.18 27.20
N SER A 27 4.53 0.14 26.69
CA SER A 27 4.02 1.13 25.73
C SER A 27 2.55 1.43 25.97
N ILE A 28 1.96 2.21 25.10
CA ILE A 28 0.53 2.49 25.02
C ILE A 28 -0.33 1.21 25.12
N TYR A 29 0.17 0.05 24.70
CA TYR A 29 -0.53 -1.23 24.76
C TYR A 29 -0.91 -1.64 26.18
N GLN A 30 -0.08 -1.30 27.19
CA GLN A 30 -0.42 -1.57 28.59
C GLN A 30 -1.64 -0.75 29.02
N LEU A 31 -1.71 0.51 28.62
CA LEU A 31 -2.89 1.37 28.91
C LEU A 31 -4.15 0.86 28.20
N VAL A 32 -3.99 0.33 26.98
CA VAL A 32 -5.09 -0.32 26.25
C VAL A 32 -5.56 -1.58 26.98
N THR A 33 -4.62 -2.41 27.46
CA THR A 33 -4.94 -3.59 28.27
C THR A 33 -5.75 -3.24 29.50
N GLU A 34 -5.26 -2.30 30.30
CA GLU A 34 -5.93 -1.87 31.53
C GLU A 34 -7.35 -1.31 31.27
N ALA A 35 -7.48 -0.49 30.21
CA ALA A 35 -8.77 0.08 29.84
C ALA A 35 -9.75 -0.97 29.30
N ALA A 36 -9.24 -1.96 28.55
CA ALA A 36 -10.05 -3.07 28.04
C ALA A 36 -10.55 -3.97 29.15
N ASP A 37 -9.68 -4.30 30.13
CA ASP A 37 -10.05 -5.08 31.31
C ASP A 37 -11.10 -4.37 32.18
N GLU A 38 -10.96 -3.04 32.40
CA GLU A 38 -11.94 -2.21 33.12
C GLU A 38 -13.31 -2.18 32.41
N LEU A 39 -13.32 -2.22 31.07
CA LEU A 39 -14.54 -2.22 30.28
C LEU A 39 -15.12 -3.63 30.07
N GLY A 40 -14.37 -4.68 30.40
CA GLY A 40 -14.77 -6.08 30.18
C GLY A 40 -14.87 -6.43 28.70
N VAL A 41 -13.97 -5.91 27.86
CA VAL A 41 -13.93 -6.16 26.41
C VAL A 41 -12.60 -6.75 25.98
N ASP A 42 -12.61 -7.57 24.92
CA ASP A 42 -11.38 -8.11 24.33
C ASP A 42 -10.78 -7.09 23.35
N ALA A 43 -9.48 -6.83 23.47
CA ALA A 43 -8.75 -5.90 22.64
C ALA A 43 -7.55 -6.58 21.96
N TYR A 44 -7.28 -6.19 20.72
CA TYR A 44 -6.25 -6.77 19.88
C TYR A 44 -5.50 -5.67 19.12
N VAL A 45 -4.16 -5.76 19.05
CA VAL A 45 -3.41 -5.02 18.06
C VAL A 45 -3.42 -5.83 16.76
N VAL A 46 -3.66 -5.17 15.61
CA VAL A 46 -3.97 -5.88 14.36
C VAL A 46 -3.28 -5.27 13.14
N GLY A 47 -3.20 -6.04 12.09
CA GLY A 47 -2.91 -5.52 10.75
C GLY A 47 -1.44 -5.28 10.47
N GLY A 48 -1.16 -4.15 9.81
CA GLY A 48 0.18 -3.81 9.30
C GLY A 48 1.25 -3.78 10.38
N ILE A 49 0.92 -3.31 11.57
CA ILE A 49 1.88 -3.26 12.68
C ILE A 49 2.30 -4.66 13.15
N VAL A 50 1.37 -5.64 13.20
CA VAL A 50 1.70 -7.01 13.56
C VAL A 50 2.64 -7.64 12.53
N ARG A 51 2.34 -7.46 11.22
CA ARG A 51 3.25 -7.85 10.13
C ARG A 51 4.62 -7.19 10.28
N ASP A 52 4.67 -5.90 10.56
CA ASP A 52 5.92 -5.12 10.60
C ASP A 52 6.75 -5.49 11.85
N LEU A 53 6.12 -5.84 12.98
CA LEU A 53 6.80 -6.44 14.12
C LEU A 53 7.49 -7.77 13.73
N TYR A 54 6.81 -8.59 12.92
CA TYR A 54 7.35 -9.85 12.39
C TYR A 54 8.54 -9.60 11.45
N LEU A 55 8.43 -8.60 10.58
CA LEU A 55 9.46 -8.19 9.64
C LEU A 55 10.58 -7.34 10.27
N LYS A 56 10.49 -7.05 11.57
CA LYS A 56 11.42 -6.16 12.31
C LYS A 56 11.50 -4.76 11.66
N ARG A 57 10.37 -4.24 11.21
CA ARG A 57 10.23 -2.92 10.63
C ARG A 57 9.56 -1.98 11.64
N ASN A 58 9.90 -0.71 11.57
CA ASN A 58 9.21 0.29 12.40
C ASN A 58 7.86 0.65 11.74
N SER A 59 6.80 0.67 12.56
CA SER A 59 5.49 1.20 12.19
C SER A 59 5.13 2.30 13.19
N LYS A 60 4.47 3.36 12.71
CA LYS A 60 3.96 4.45 13.55
C LYS A 60 2.44 4.41 13.70
N ASP A 61 1.77 3.62 12.88
CA ASP A 61 0.32 3.49 12.87
C ASP A 61 -0.05 2.26 13.70
N ILE A 62 -0.80 2.47 14.77
CA ILE A 62 -1.25 1.43 15.69
C ILE A 62 -2.75 1.23 15.52
N ASP A 63 -3.14 0.07 14.97
CA ASP A 63 -4.53 -0.32 14.82
C ASP A 63 -4.96 -1.24 15.98
N ILE A 64 -5.95 -0.82 16.74
CA ILE A 64 -6.56 -1.60 17.84
C ILE A 64 -7.98 -1.99 17.43
N VAL A 65 -8.24 -3.29 17.37
CA VAL A 65 -9.59 -3.84 17.24
C VAL A 65 -10.09 -4.25 18.64
N VAL A 66 -11.33 -3.90 18.92
CA VAL A 66 -12.00 -4.29 20.15
C VAL A 66 -13.32 -5.01 19.86
N VAL A 67 -13.57 -6.12 20.50
CA VAL A 67 -14.88 -6.80 20.43
C VAL A 67 -15.84 -6.02 21.32
N GLY A 68 -16.46 -4.97 20.72
CA GLY A 68 -17.26 -3.96 21.41
C GLY A 68 -17.03 -2.57 20.84
N SER A 69 -17.15 -1.54 21.69
CA SER A 69 -17.07 -0.14 21.25
C SER A 69 -15.64 0.38 21.13
N GLY A 70 -15.13 0.55 19.89
CA GLY A 70 -13.84 1.21 19.62
C GLY A 70 -13.79 2.62 20.19
N ILE A 71 -14.88 3.39 20.04
CA ILE A 71 -15.00 4.74 20.59
C ILE A 71 -14.93 4.74 22.12
N GLY A 72 -15.57 3.74 22.76
CA GLY A 72 -15.55 3.57 24.21
C GLY A 72 -14.15 3.33 24.74
N LEU A 73 -13.43 2.38 24.12
CA LEU A 73 -12.06 2.04 24.50
C LEU A 73 -11.08 3.20 24.25
N ALA A 74 -11.16 3.87 23.09
CA ALA A 74 -10.32 5.05 22.81
C ALA A 74 -10.42 6.13 23.88
N LYS A 75 -11.66 6.46 24.30
CA LYS A 75 -11.91 7.44 25.36
C LYS A 75 -11.40 6.99 26.74
N ALA A 76 -11.50 5.69 27.05
CA ALA A 76 -11.01 5.14 28.31
C ALA A 76 -9.48 5.23 28.36
N VAL A 77 -8.78 4.85 27.28
CA VAL A 77 -7.32 4.96 27.17
C VAL A 77 -6.87 6.42 27.25
N ALA A 78 -7.52 7.33 26.50
CA ALA A 78 -7.16 8.75 26.51
C ALA A 78 -7.24 9.38 27.91
N ARG A 79 -8.19 8.98 28.74
CA ARG A 79 -8.31 9.45 30.14
C ARG A 79 -7.17 9.00 31.05
N LYS A 80 -6.49 7.91 30.71
CA LYS A 80 -5.33 7.41 31.47
C LYS A 80 -4.02 8.12 31.11
N LEU A 81 -4.01 8.90 30.02
CA LEU A 81 -2.85 9.65 29.55
C LEU A 81 -2.81 11.07 30.17
N SER A 82 -1.61 11.57 30.44
CA SER A 82 -1.39 12.93 30.95
C SER A 82 -0.31 13.65 30.13
N PRO A 83 -0.66 14.75 29.42
CA PRO A 83 -2.01 15.27 29.22
C PRO A 83 -2.90 14.32 28.39
N SER A 84 -4.20 14.35 28.65
CA SER A 84 -5.16 13.54 27.88
C SER A 84 -5.25 14.07 26.44
N PRO A 85 -5.01 13.26 25.40
CA PRO A 85 -5.11 13.69 24.02
C PRO A 85 -6.57 13.93 23.59
N ALA A 86 -6.76 14.79 22.59
CA ALA A 86 -8.06 14.96 21.95
C ALA A 86 -8.39 13.69 21.13
N VAL A 87 -9.55 13.10 21.36
CA VAL A 87 -10.03 11.92 20.65
C VAL A 87 -10.91 12.34 19.47
N ASN A 88 -10.46 12.08 18.27
CA ASN A 88 -11.24 12.24 17.03
C ASN A 88 -12.19 11.05 16.89
N VAL A 89 -13.49 11.30 16.73
CA VAL A 89 -14.51 10.24 16.68
C VAL A 89 -15.21 10.24 15.34
N PHE A 90 -15.20 9.08 14.68
CA PHE A 90 -15.86 8.82 13.38
C PHE A 90 -17.07 7.90 13.63
N LYS A 91 -18.18 8.49 14.08
CA LYS A 91 -19.38 7.74 14.54
C LYS A 91 -19.92 6.76 13.49
N ASN A 92 -19.94 7.17 12.22
CA ASN A 92 -20.46 6.35 11.11
C ASN A 92 -19.66 5.08 10.84
N PHE A 93 -18.42 5.03 11.34
CA PHE A 93 -17.51 3.89 11.15
C PHE A 93 -17.23 3.14 12.46
N GLY A 94 -17.81 3.58 13.58
CA GLY A 94 -17.51 2.99 14.89
C GLY A 94 -16.04 3.17 15.33
N THR A 95 -15.32 4.13 14.73
CA THR A 95 -13.87 4.32 14.87
C THR A 95 -13.57 5.58 15.67
N ALA A 96 -12.50 5.55 16.44
CA ALA A 96 -11.90 6.73 17.06
C ALA A 96 -10.39 6.67 17.03
N GLN A 97 -9.75 7.83 16.96
CA GLN A 97 -8.29 7.92 16.93
C GLN A 97 -7.77 9.08 17.75
N PHE A 98 -6.53 8.97 18.22
CA PHE A 98 -5.76 10.07 18.78
C PHE A 98 -4.26 9.89 18.50
N ARG A 99 -3.50 10.98 18.69
CA ARG A 99 -2.02 10.94 18.59
C ARG A 99 -1.41 10.97 19.97
N TYR A 100 -0.41 10.12 20.15
CA TYR A 100 0.41 10.06 21.36
C TYR A 100 1.85 9.68 21.03
N ASN A 101 2.84 10.48 21.49
CA ASN A 101 4.27 10.26 21.24
C ASN A 101 4.62 10.02 19.76
N ASP A 102 4.12 10.86 18.85
CA ASP A 102 4.30 10.74 17.38
C ASP A 102 3.70 9.48 16.73
N GLU A 103 2.98 8.65 17.50
CA GLU A 103 2.21 7.52 17.01
C GLU A 103 0.75 7.92 16.80
N GLU A 104 0.13 7.42 15.75
CA GLU A 104 -1.30 7.51 15.52
C GLU A 104 -1.95 6.19 15.93
N ILE A 105 -2.93 6.28 16.85
CA ILE A 105 -3.57 5.12 17.43
C ILE A 105 -5.04 5.15 17.04
N GLU A 106 -5.44 4.18 16.24
CA GLU A 106 -6.82 4.00 15.79
C GLU A 106 -7.48 2.86 16.56
N PHE A 107 -8.72 3.09 17.00
CA PHE A 107 -9.55 2.12 17.71
C PHE A 107 -10.79 1.83 16.88
N VAL A 108 -11.00 0.58 16.51
CA VAL A 108 -12.10 0.12 15.67
C VAL A 108 -12.88 -0.96 16.41
N GLY A 109 -14.21 -0.87 16.44
CA GLY A 109 -15.04 -1.99 16.87
C GLY A 109 -14.90 -3.14 15.87
N ALA A 110 -14.75 -4.37 16.36
CA ALA A 110 -14.77 -5.55 15.51
C ALA A 110 -16.09 -5.61 14.75
N ARG A 111 -16.03 -5.79 13.42
CA ARG A 111 -17.21 -5.66 12.58
C ARG A 111 -17.24 -6.69 11.47
N LYS A 112 -18.46 -7.06 11.08
CA LYS A 112 -18.76 -7.78 9.86
C LYS A 112 -19.16 -6.78 8.79
N GLU A 113 -18.66 -6.95 7.58
CA GLU A 113 -18.98 -6.11 6.43
C GLU A 113 -19.64 -6.97 5.36
N SER A 114 -20.68 -6.43 4.71
CA SER A 114 -21.27 -6.98 3.49
C SER A 114 -21.38 -5.86 2.46
N TYR A 115 -21.28 -6.22 1.16
CA TYR A 115 -21.21 -5.24 0.07
C TYR A 115 -22.26 -5.56 -0.99
N ASP A 116 -22.85 -4.50 -1.53
CA ASP A 116 -23.64 -4.60 -2.77
C ASP A 116 -22.70 -4.57 -3.97
N TYR A 117 -23.03 -5.34 -5.02
CA TYR A 117 -22.15 -5.51 -6.18
C TYR A 117 -21.72 -4.18 -6.85
N ASP A 118 -22.62 -3.19 -6.91
CA ASP A 118 -22.36 -1.88 -7.54
C ASP A 118 -21.92 -0.79 -6.55
N SER A 119 -21.69 -1.15 -5.29
CA SER A 119 -21.33 -0.24 -4.23
C SER A 119 -20.15 -0.77 -3.42
N ARG A 120 -19.17 0.07 -3.17
CA ARG A 120 -18.09 -0.22 -2.22
C ARG A 120 -18.39 0.26 -0.79
N LYS A 121 -19.59 0.81 -0.54
CA LYS A 121 -19.99 1.18 0.82
C LYS A 121 -20.49 -0.06 1.53
N PRO A 122 -19.79 -0.53 2.57
CA PRO A 122 -20.24 -1.72 3.29
C PRO A 122 -21.49 -1.42 4.12
N HIS A 123 -22.33 -2.41 4.24
CA HIS A 123 -23.23 -2.55 5.37
C HIS A 123 -22.41 -3.11 6.53
N VAL A 124 -22.42 -2.40 7.66
CA VAL A 124 -21.55 -2.69 8.81
C VAL A 124 -22.42 -3.14 9.98
N GLU A 125 -22.06 -4.28 10.56
CA GLU A 125 -22.68 -4.85 11.77
C GLU A 125 -21.56 -5.16 12.78
N ASP A 126 -21.91 -5.19 14.08
CA ASP A 126 -20.98 -5.65 15.10
C ASP A 126 -20.59 -7.10 14.83
N GLY A 127 -19.32 -7.41 14.98
CA GLY A 127 -18.76 -8.72 14.63
C GLY A 127 -17.78 -9.24 15.66
N SER A 128 -17.33 -10.46 15.46
CA SER A 128 -16.21 -11.08 16.16
C SER A 128 -14.86 -10.61 15.62
N LEU A 129 -13.77 -10.91 16.32
CA LEU A 129 -12.41 -10.73 15.79
C LEU A 129 -12.23 -11.45 14.44
N GLN A 130 -12.79 -12.67 14.31
CA GLN A 130 -12.68 -13.43 13.07
C GLN A 130 -13.38 -12.73 11.91
N ASP A 131 -14.55 -12.13 12.14
CA ASP A 131 -15.26 -11.36 11.11
C ASP A 131 -14.42 -10.15 10.68
N ASP A 132 -13.75 -9.45 11.62
CA ASP A 132 -12.86 -8.34 11.30
C ASP A 132 -11.63 -8.78 10.50
N LEU A 133 -11.03 -9.91 10.83
CA LEU A 133 -9.88 -10.45 10.10
C LEU A 133 -10.27 -11.01 8.73
N ASN A 134 -11.46 -11.61 8.59
CA ASN A 134 -12.01 -12.11 7.32
C ASN A 134 -12.11 -11.03 6.24
N ARG A 135 -12.53 -9.81 6.62
CA ARG A 135 -12.74 -8.69 5.68
C ARG A 135 -11.45 -7.98 5.26
N ARG A 136 -10.29 -8.33 5.82
CA ARG A 136 -9.02 -7.69 5.49
C ARG A 136 -8.52 -8.08 4.10
N ASP A 137 -7.62 -7.27 3.56
CA ASP A 137 -7.14 -7.41 2.19
C ASP A 137 -6.26 -8.64 1.96
N PHE A 138 -5.26 -8.86 2.85
CA PHE A 138 -4.27 -9.94 2.69
C PHE A 138 -4.01 -10.66 4.01
N THR A 139 -3.64 -11.94 3.91
CA THR A 139 -3.29 -12.80 5.06
C THR A 139 -2.23 -12.16 5.96
N ILE A 140 -1.22 -11.53 5.36
CA ILE A 140 -0.13 -10.84 6.07
C ILE A 140 -0.60 -9.63 6.87
N ASN A 141 -1.77 -9.09 6.58
CA ASN A 141 -2.42 -7.99 7.29
C ASN A 141 -3.62 -8.45 8.13
N ALA A 142 -3.97 -9.74 8.06
CA ALA A 142 -5.03 -10.39 8.83
C ALA A 142 -4.47 -11.12 10.07
N LEU A 143 -3.47 -10.52 10.69
CA LEU A 143 -2.84 -10.98 11.92
C LEU A 143 -3.29 -10.11 13.09
N ALA A 144 -3.45 -10.71 14.26
CA ALA A 144 -3.77 -10.01 15.50
C ALA A 144 -2.91 -10.53 16.65
N ILE A 145 -2.66 -9.68 17.65
CA ILE A 145 -2.08 -10.10 18.95
C ILE A 145 -3.06 -9.67 20.03
N SER A 146 -3.48 -10.60 20.87
CA SER A 146 -4.35 -10.29 22.01
C SER A 146 -3.64 -9.39 23.01
N LEU A 147 -4.32 -8.35 23.48
CA LEU A 147 -3.77 -7.41 24.47
C LEU A 147 -4.21 -7.74 25.90
N ASN A 148 -5.28 -8.50 26.07
CA ASN A 148 -5.80 -8.84 27.41
C ASN A 148 -6.40 -10.24 27.46
N GLY A 149 -6.94 -10.62 28.62
CA GLY A 149 -7.53 -11.93 28.85
C GLY A 149 -6.52 -13.08 28.98
N PRO A 150 -6.99 -14.35 28.95
CA PRO A 150 -6.13 -15.54 29.19
C PRO A 150 -5.10 -15.77 28.09
N ASN A 151 -5.33 -15.22 26.90
CA ASN A 151 -4.44 -15.34 25.74
C ASN A 151 -3.63 -14.07 25.49
N GLN A 152 -3.39 -13.27 26.52
CA GLN A 152 -2.65 -12.01 26.39
C GLN A 152 -1.28 -12.25 25.73
N TYR A 153 -0.95 -11.41 24.74
CA TYR A 153 0.25 -11.45 23.89
C TYR A 153 0.37 -12.69 23.00
N GLN A 154 -0.68 -13.50 22.87
CA GLN A 154 -0.71 -14.57 21.89
C GLN A 154 -1.09 -14.04 20.51
N LEU A 155 -0.40 -14.57 19.50
CA LEU A 155 -0.72 -14.30 18.10
C LEU A 155 -1.98 -15.08 17.69
N VAL A 156 -2.87 -14.39 16.97
CA VAL A 156 -4.03 -14.96 16.29
C VAL A 156 -3.80 -14.89 14.80
N ASP A 157 -3.74 -16.03 14.13
CA ASP A 157 -3.49 -16.17 12.70
C ASP A 157 -4.43 -17.26 12.13
N PHE A 158 -5.59 -16.85 11.64
CA PHE A 158 -6.59 -17.77 11.07
C PHE A 158 -6.26 -18.22 9.64
N PHE A 159 -5.37 -17.49 8.94
CA PHE A 159 -5.16 -17.62 7.50
C PHE A 159 -3.74 -18.00 7.11
N ASN A 160 -2.92 -18.43 8.05
CA ASN A 160 -1.49 -18.73 7.85
C ASN A 160 -0.70 -17.50 7.31
N GLY A 161 -1.04 -16.30 7.77
CA GLY A 161 -0.39 -15.06 7.36
C GLY A 161 1.10 -15.03 7.72
N VAL A 162 1.49 -15.64 8.85
CA VAL A 162 2.90 -15.80 9.23
C VAL A 162 3.66 -16.65 8.20
N GLN A 163 3.05 -17.74 7.73
CA GLN A 163 3.66 -18.58 6.70
C GLN A 163 3.80 -17.81 5.38
N ASP A 164 2.80 -17.00 5.01
CA ASP A 164 2.87 -16.16 3.81
C ASP A 164 3.94 -15.06 3.94
N ILE A 165 4.15 -14.48 5.14
CA ILE A 165 5.29 -13.57 5.40
C ILE A 165 6.62 -14.27 5.17
N GLN A 166 6.79 -15.48 5.70
CA GLN A 166 8.02 -16.27 5.56
C GLN A 166 8.30 -16.66 4.11
N ASN A 167 7.24 -17.03 3.38
CA ASN A 167 7.30 -17.40 1.97
C ASN A 167 7.32 -16.18 1.03
N LYS A 168 7.17 -14.95 1.59
CA LYS A 168 7.10 -13.70 0.84
C LYS A 168 5.95 -13.70 -0.17
N ILE A 169 4.74 -14.04 0.26
CA ILE A 169 3.54 -14.16 -0.56
C ILE A 169 2.50 -13.11 -0.15
N ILE A 170 1.84 -12.51 -1.14
CA ILE A 170 0.64 -11.70 -0.99
C ILE A 170 -0.55 -12.55 -1.43
N ARG A 171 -1.42 -12.88 -0.48
CA ARG A 171 -2.60 -13.73 -0.66
C ARG A 171 -3.78 -13.11 0.09
N THR A 172 -4.99 -13.24 -0.45
CA THR A 172 -6.23 -12.84 0.23
C THR A 172 -6.62 -13.85 1.32
N PRO A 173 -7.22 -13.42 2.45
CA PRO A 173 -7.70 -14.33 3.50
C PRO A 173 -8.78 -15.29 3.02
N LEU A 174 -9.69 -14.76 2.22
CA LEU A 174 -10.83 -15.48 1.62
C LEU A 174 -10.67 -15.57 0.11
N ASP A 175 -11.73 -15.98 -0.58
CA ASP A 175 -11.78 -16.03 -2.03
C ASP A 175 -11.38 -14.68 -2.64
N PRO A 176 -10.39 -14.66 -3.57
CA PRO A 176 -9.88 -13.43 -4.12
C PRO A 176 -10.88 -12.69 -5.01
N ASP A 177 -11.79 -13.39 -5.71
CA ASP A 177 -12.80 -12.73 -6.55
C ASP A 177 -13.80 -11.98 -5.69
N THR A 178 -14.22 -12.55 -4.56
CA THR A 178 -15.03 -11.85 -3.57
C THR A 178 -14.29 -10.67 -2.97
N THR A 179 -13.05 -10.86 -2.55
CA THR A 179 -12.22 -9.83 -1.93
C THR A 179 -12.04 -8.60 -2.82
N PHE A 180 -11.84 -8.80 -4.14
CA PHE A 180 -11.66 -7.69 -5.10
C PHE A 180 -12.99 -7.15 -5.62
N SER A 181 -14.07 -7.93 -5.55
CA SER A 181 -15.42 -7.43 -5.80
C SER A 181 -15.85 -6.45 -4.71
N ASP A 182 -15.58 -6.75 -3.45
CA ASP A 182 -15.94 -5.93 -2.29
C ASP A 182 -15.24 -4.55 -2.31
N ASP A 183 -13.92 -4.53 -2.49
CA ASP A 183 -13.15 -3.29 -2.68
C ASP A 183 -12.07 -3.49 -3.77
N PRO A 184 -12.34 -3.06 -5.01
CA PRO A 184 -11.38 -3.18 -6.11
C PRO A 184 -10.06 -2.44 -5.88
N LEU A 185 -9.97 -1.47 -4.95
CA LEU A 185 -8.71 -0.82 -4.61
C LEU A 185 -7.70 -1.83 -4.02
N ARG A 186 -8.18 -2.93 -3.44
CA ARG A 186 -7.31 -4.00 -2.93
C ARG A 186 -6.41 -4.59 -4.02
N MET A 187 -6.80 -4.53 -5.29
CA MET A 187 -5.93 -4.93 -6.42
C MET A 187 -4.68 -4.02 -6.51
N MET A 188 -4.85 -2.70 -6.39
CA MET A 188 -3.74 -1.75 -6.33
C MET A 188 -2.87 -1.98 -5.09
N ARG A 189 -3.50 -2.27 -3.94
CA ARG A 189 -2.81 -2.58 -2.68
C ARG A 189 -1.99 -3.87 -2.78
N ALA A 190 -2.46 -4.90 -3.52
CA ALA A 190 -1.69 -6.14 -3.77
C ALA A 190 -0.37 -5.82 -4.46
N VAL A 191 -0.41 -5.02 -5.53
CA VAL A 191 0.79 -4.59 -6.26
C VAL A 191 1.69 -3.71 -5.38
N ARG A 192 1.09 -2.80 -4.60
CA ARG A 192 1.85 -1.97 -3.66
C ARG A 192 2.62 -2.81 -2.64
N PHE A 193 1.94 -3.71 -1.93
CA PHE A 193 2.60 -4.54 -0.92
C PHE A 193 3.63 -5.48 -1.54
N SER A 194 3.32 -6.07 -2.70
CA SER A 194 4.30 -6.86 -3.46
C SER A 194 5.57 -6.07 -3.74
N THR A 195 5.43 -4.81 -4.20
CA THR A 195 6.57 -3.94 -4.52
C THR A 195 7.33 -3.48 -3.28
N GLN A 196 6.62 -3.01 -2.24
CA GLN A 196 7.22 -2.46 -1.02
C GLN A 196 7.91 -3.52 -0.15
N LEU A 197 7.35 -4.73 -0.10
CA LEU A 197 7.87 -5.83 0.71
C LEU A 197 8.78 -6.77 -0.08
N ASN A 198 8.84 -6.62 -1.40
CA ASN A 198 9.49 -7.56 -2.32
C ASN A 198 8.91 -8.98 -2.16
N PHE A 199 7.57 -9.07 -2.14
CA PHE A 199 6.79 -10.30 -2.05
C PHE A 199 6.17 -10.63 -3.41
N GLN A 200 5.87 -11.91 -3.65
CA GLN A 200 5.17 -12.35 -4.85
C GLN A 200 3.66 -12.39 -4.59
N ILE A 201 2.86 -11.97 -5.56
CA ILE A 201 1.41 -12.16 -5.50
C ILE A 201 1.12 -13.64 -5.82
N ALA A 202 0.32 -14.30 -4.99
CA ALA A 202 -0.08 -15.68 -5.20
C ALA A 202 -0.77 -15.86 -6.57
N PRO A 203 -0.55 -16.98 -7.28
CA PRO A 203 -1.06 -17.16 -8.64
C PRO A 203 -2.58 -17.01 -8.77
N ASP A 204 -3.34 -17.54 -7.82
CA ASP A 204 -4.80 -17.43 -7.74
C ASP A 204 -5.26 -15.98 -7.52
N THR A 205 -4.57 -15.27 -6.60
CA THR A 205 -4.78 -13.85 -6.33
C THR A 205 -4.46 -13.01 -7.57
N ALA A 206 -3.34 -13.26 -8.26
CA ALA A 206 -2.96 -12.57 -9.49
C ALA A 206 -3.96 -12.81 -10.63
N ALA A 207 -4.42 -14.05 -10.81
CA ALA A 207 -5.43 -14.40 -11.82
C ALA A 207 -6.76 -13.68 -11.54
N SER A 208 -7.17 -13.58 -10.27
CA SER A 208 -8.38 -12.84 -9.88
C SER A 208 -8.23 -11.35 -10.13
N ILE A 209 -7.07 -10.74 -9.82
CA ILE A 209 -6.80 -9.33 -10.15
C ILE A 209 -7.01 -9.09 -11.64
N ALA A 210 -6.45 -9.94 -12.51
CA ALA A 210 -6.58 -9.77 -13.95
C ALA A 210 -8.04 -9.87 -14.43
N ARG A 211 -8.84 -10.79 -13.86
CA ARG A 211 -10.28 -10.91 -14.18
C ARG A 211 -11.10 -9.71 -13.72
N ASN A 212 -10.75 -9.12 -12.58
CA ASN A 212 -11.48 -8.03 -11.95
C ASN A 212 -10.91 -6.63 -12.27
N ALA A 213 -9.87 -6.53 -13.10
CA ALA A 213 -9.14 -5.28 -13.35
C ALA A 213 -10.05 -4.12 -13.80
N GLU A 214 -11.08 -4.41 -14.60
CA GLU A 214 -12.03 -3.42 -15.07
C GLU A 214 -12.83 -2.75 -13.95
N ARG A 215 -13.05 -3.44 -12.83
CA ARG A 215 -13.74 -2.88 -11.65
C ARG A 215 -12.97 -1.73 -10.99
N LEU A 216 -11.70 -1.53 -11.35
CA LEU A 216 -10.94 -0.37 -10.88
C LEU A 216 -11.61 0.96 -11.26
N LYS A 217 -12.42 0.98 -12.32
CA LYS A 217 -13.17 2.16 -12.79
C LYS A 217 -14.17 2.72 -11.78
N ILE A 218 -14.67 1.90 -10.83
CA ILE A 218 -15.59 2.38 -9.79
C ILE A 218 -14.87 3.09 -8.63
N ILE A 219 -13.54 3.01 -8.59
CA ILE A 219 -12.73 3.65 -7.55
C ILE A 219 -12.42 5.08 -7.96
N SER A 220 -12.48 6.01 -7.00
CA SER A 220 -12.10 7.40 -7.26
C SER A 220 -10.61 7.50 -7.62
N LYS A 221 -10.32 8.42 -8.53
CA LYS A 221 -8.96 8.62 -9.07
C LYS A 221 -7.96 8.97 -7.98
N GLU A 222 -8.36 9.75 -7.00
CA GLU A 222 -7.53 10.16 -5.87
C GLU A 222 -7.03 8.93 -5.11
N ARG A 223 -7.91 7.95 -4.83
CA ARG A 223 -7.51 6.73 -4.11
C ARG A 223 -6.57 5.84 -4.94
N ILE A 224 -6.80 5.76 -6.26
CA ILE A 224 -5.91 5.01 -7.16
C ILE A 224 -4.52 5.66 -7.17
N ILE A 225 -4.47 6.99 -7.31
CA ILE A 225 -3.21 7.76 -7.33
C ILE A 225 -2.48 7.67 -5.99
N ASP A 226 -3.20 7.69 -4.86
CA ASP A 226 -2.58 7.50 -3.55
C ASP A 226 -1.86 6.15 -3.42
N GLU A 227 -2.48 5.06 -3.89
CA GLU A 227 -1.82 3.75 -3.92
C GLU A 227 -0.66 3.72 -4.93
N PHE A 228 -0.84 4.34 -6.10
CA PHE A 228 0.22 4.44 -7.10
C PHE A 228 1.42 5.27 -6.61
N ASN A 229 1.19 6.39 -5.92
CA ASN A 229 2.23 7.18 -5.29
C ASN A 229 3.06 6.35 -4.29
N LYS A 230 2.40 5.47 -3.52
CA LYS A 230 3.09 4.56 -2.60
C LYS A 230 3.90 3.48 -3.34
N ILE A 231 3.49 3.09 -4.56
CA ILE A 231 4.28 2.22 -5.44
C ILE A 231 5.50 2.99 -5.95
N LEU A 232 5.33 4.23 -6.42
CA LEU A 232 6.42 5.07 -6.90
C LEU A 232 7.48 5.34 -5.83
N LEU A 233 7.06 5.49 -4.58
CA LEU A 233 7.94 5.70 -3.42
C LEU A 233 8.58 4.39 -2.88
N SER A 234 8.35 3.25 -3.54
CA SER A 234 9.00 2.00 -3.16
C SER A 234 10.46 1.96 -3.62
N PRO A 235 11.29 1.07 -3.05
CA PRO A 235 12.71 0.98 -3.41
C PRO A 235 12.98 0.68 -4.90
N LYS A 236 12.03 0.01 -5.58
CA LYS A 236 12.11 -0.34 -7.00
C LYS A 236 10.75 -0.21 -7.68
N PRO A 237 10.33 1.02 -8.03
CA PRO A 237 9.00 1.29 -8.58
C PRO A 237 8.71 0.56 -9.88
N SER A 238 9.73 0.30 -10.72
CA SER A 238 9.58 -0.41 -11.99
C SER A 238 8.91 -1.78 -11.82
N VAL A 239 9.18 -2.49 -10.72
CA VAL A 239 8.57 -3.78 -10.42
C VAL A 239 7.05 -3.65 -10.29
N GLY A 240 6.58 -2.62 -9.55
CA GLY A 240 5.16 -2.34 -9.39
C GLY A 240 4.50 -1.93 -10.70
N ILE A 241 5.14 -1.05 -11.50
CA ILE A 241 4.60 -0.60 -12.79
C ILE A 241 4.46 -1.78 -13.76
N VAL A 242 5.45 -2.67 -13.82
CA VAL A 242 5.39 -3.88 -14.65
C VAL A 242 4.30 -4.84 -14.16
N GLN A 243 4.08 -4.96 -12.86
CA GLN A 243 2.99 -5.78 -12.33
C GLN A 243 1.61 -5.18 -12.65
N LEU A 244 1.44 -3.84 -12.50
CA LEU A 244 0.22 -3.15 -12.89
C LEU A 244 -0.14 -3.37 -14.37
N ASP A 245 0.87 -3.33 -15.22
CA ASP A 245 0.72 -3.63 -16.65
C ASP A 245 0.31 -5.09 -16.91
N LYS A 246 1.08 -6.06 -16.37
CA LYS A 246 0.81 -7.50 -16.56
C LYS A 246 -0.56 -7.93 -16.03
N LEU A 247 -1.04 -7.29 -14.98
CA LEU A 247 -2.34 -7.55 -14.36
C LEU A 247 -3.48 -6.76 -15.00
N GLY A 248 -3.21 -5.94 -16.03
CA GLY A 248 -4.22 -5.17 -16.73
C GLY A 248 -4.76 -3.97 -15.96
N LEU A 249 -4.11 -3.56 -14.86
CA LEU A 249 -4.56 -2.42 -14.03
C LEU A 249 -4.13 -1.07 -14.62
N LEU A 250 -2.90 -0.98 -15.17
CA LEU A 250 -2.30 0.28 -15.60
C LEU A 250 -3.12 1.00 -16.69
N GLN A 251 -3.73 0.24 -17.60
CA GLN A 251 -4.56 0.77 -18.68
C GLN A 251 -5.81 1.55 -18.20
N HIS A 252 -6.26 1.31 -16.96
CA HIS A 252 -7.47 1.93 -16.43
C HIS A 252 -7.24 3.30 -15.78
N PHE A 253 -5.98 3.70 -15.54
CA PHE A 253 -5.69 4.99 -14.90
C PHE A 253 -4.50 5.75 -15.49
N LEU A 254 -3.58 5.09 -16.22
CA LEU A 254 -2.42 5.73 -16.85
C LEU A 254 -2.02 5.00 -18.14
N PRO A 255 -2.95 4.91 -19.15
CA PRO A 255 -2.69 4.20 -20.41
C PRO A 255 -1.56 4.82 -21.23
N GLU A 256 -1.25 6.11 -21.03
CA GLU A 256 -0.19 6.81 -21.76
C GLU A 256 1.19 6.17 -21.53
N VAL A 257 1.43 5.62 -20.35
CA VAL A 257 2.68 4.89 -20.06
C VAL A 257 2.78 3.61 -20.89
N LEU A 258 1.66 2.95 -21.20
CA LEU A 258 1.64 1.79 -22.08
C LEU A 258 1.97 2.14 -23.54
N ASN A 259 1.61 3.36 -23.98
CA ASN A 259 1.91 3.85 -25.32
C ASN A 259 3.43 4.03 -25.56
N LEU A 260 4.23 4.03 -24.50
CA LEU A 260 5.69 4.05 -24.60
C LEU A 260 6.28 2.72 -25.05
N LYS A 261 5.49 1.61 -25.02
CA LYS A 261 5.94 0.28 -25.45
C LYS A 261 6.12 0.22 -26.97
N GLY A 262 7.09 -0.55 -27.37
CA GLY A 262 7.34 -0.89 -28.75
C GLY A 262 8.72 -0.48 -29.22
N ILE A 263 9.28 -1.32 -30.10
CA ILE A 263 10.56 -1.05 -30.75
C ILE A 263 10.25 -0.60 -32.18
N GLU A 264 10.57 0.65 -32.49
CA GLU A 264 10.52 1.11 -33.88
C GLU A 264 11.82 0.72 -34.58
N THR A 265 11.69 0.08 -35.73
CA THR A 265 12.82 -0.25 -36.57
C THR A 265 12.86 0.70 -37.79
N ILE A 266 13.94 1.49 -37.90
CA ILE A 266 14.13 2.44 -39.00
C ILE A 266 15.44 2.11 -39.65
N ASN A 267 15.39 1.93 -40.99
CA ASN A 267 16.58 1.56 -41.79
C ASN A 267 17.34 0.33 -41.22
N GLY A 268 16.60 -0.65 -40.71
CA GLY A 268 17.18 -1.89 -40.13
C GLY A 268 17.81 -1.72 -38.76
N LYS A 269 17.73 -0.54 -38.15
CA LYS A 269 18.19 -0.30 -36.75
C LYS A 269 16.99 -0.17 -35.80
N GLY A 270 16.94 -1.06 -34.81
CA GLY A 270 15.96 -0.98 -33.71
C GLY A 270 16.29 0.17 -32.81
N HIS A 271 15.27 0.99 -32.48
CA HIS A 271 15.37 2.00 -31.42
C HIS A 271 15.02 1.41 -30.07
N LYS A 272 15.60 1.98 -29.00
CA LYS A 272 15.35 1.56 -27.61
C LYS A 272 13.85 1.68 -27.30
N ASP A 273 13.27 0.65 -26.68
CA ASP A 273 11.90 0.68 -26.16
C ASP A 273 11.80 1.75 -25.06
N ASN A 274 10.95 2.76 -25.30
CA ASN A 274 10.83 3.90 -24.40
C ASN A 274 10.20 3.51 -23.05
N PHE A 275 9.35 2.48 -22.99
CA PHE A 275 8.77 2.00 -21.75
C PHE A 275 9.87 1.50 -20.81
N TRP A 276 10.72 0.58 -21.26
CA TRP A 276 11.80 0.04 -20.43
C TRP A 276 12.85 1.09 -20.08
N HIS A 277 13.13 2.02 -21.01
CA HIS A 277 13.99 3.16 -20.71
C HIS A 277 13.42 4.02 -19.59
N THR A 278 12.14 4.36 -19.68
CA THR A 278 11.47 5.17 -18.66
C THR A 278 11.50 4.48 -17.28
N LEU A 279 11.26 3.16 -17.25
CA LEU A 279 11.35 2.41 -15.99
C LEU A 279 12.77 2.41 -15.39
N GLU A 280 13.79 2.32 -16.22
CA GLU A 280 15.18 2.43 -15.77
C GLU A 280 15.49 3.80 -15.17
N VAL A 281 14.99 4.89 -15.78
CA VAL A 281 15.14 6.26 -15.25
C VAL A 281 14.41 6.42 -13.93
N VAL A 282 13.16 5.91 -13.84
CA VAL A 282 12.39 5.92 -12.59
C VAL A 282 13.12 5.22 -11.45
N ASP A 283 13.67 4.03 -11.69
CA ASP A 283 14.41 3.29 -10.67
C ASP A 283 15.69 4.03 -10.23
N LYS A 284 16.42 4.64 -11.17
CA LYS A 284 17.62 5.43 -10.85
C LYS A 284 17.29 6.64 -9.96
N ILE A 285 16.19 7.33 -10.26
CA ILE A 285 15.75 8.47 -9.43
C ILE A 285 15.27 7.99 -8.06
N ALA A 286 14.47 6.91 -8.00
CA ALA A 286 13.98 6.36 -6.73
C ALA A 286 15.12 5.88 -5.81
N ALA A 287 16.25 5.44 -6.38
CA ALA A 287 17.42 5.02 -5.62
C ALA A 287 18.14 6.17 -4.90
N VAL A 288 18.04 7.39 -5.40
CA VAL A 288 18.77 8.57 -4.88
C VAL A 288 17.86 9.63 -4.26
N SER A 289 16.56 9.57 -4.50
CA SER A 289 15.59 10.55 -4.00
C SER A 289 14.25 9.90 -3.64
N HIS A 290 13.70 10.31 -2.50
CA HIS A 290 12.33 9.96 -2.09
C HIS A 290 11.32 11.08 -2.40
N HIS A 291 11.70 12.04 -3.24
CA HIS A 291 10.82 13.14 -3.60
C HIS A 291 9.83 12.70 -4.69
N LEU A 292 8.56 12.56 -4.33
CA LEU A 292 7.51 12.00 -5.18
C LEU A 292 7.41 12.70 -6.54
N TYR A 293 7.45 14.05 -6.58
CA TYR A 293 7.32 14.79 -7.84
C TYR A 293 8.50 14.55 -8.80
N LEU A 294 9.69 14.29 -8.28
CA LEU A 294 10.84 13.95 -9.10
C LEU A 294 10.68 12.57 -9.75
N ILE A 295 10.14 11.59 -9.00
CA ILE A 295 9.86 10.26 -9.54
C ILE A 295 8.74 10.33 -10.60
N TRP A 296 7.70 11.16 -10.37
CA TRP A 296 6.67 11.44 -11.38
C TRP A 296 7.27 12.08 -12.64
N ALA A 297 8.17 13.06 -12.49
CA ALA A 297 8.85 13.67 -13.63
C ALA A 297 9.66 12.65 -14.43
N ALA A 298 10.36 11.74 -13.74
CA ALA A 298 11.07 10.64 -14.36
C ALA A 298 10.12 9.69 -15.13
N LEU A 299 8.94 9.40 -14.58
CA LEU A 299 7.94 8.57 -15.26
C LEU A 299 7.35 9.25 -16.51
N LEU A 300 7.18 10.56 -16.47
CA LEU A 300 6.50 11.33 -17.52
C LEU A 300 7.43 12.00 -18.53
N HIS A 301 8.77 11.93 -18.35
CA HIS A 301 9.71 12.70 -19.16
C HIS A 301 9.61 12.41 -20.67
N ASP A 302 9.27 11.16 -21.03
CA ASP A 302 9.15 10.69 -22.41
C ASP A 302 7.71 10.43 -22.87
N ILE A 303 6.72 10.73 -22.04
CA ILE A 303 5.31 10.36 -22.25
C ILE A 303 4.72 10.89 -23.58
N ALA A 304 5.25 11.98 -24.08
CA ALA A 304 4.79 12.58 -25.33
C ALA A 304 5.46 12.02 -26.60
N LYS A 305 6.54 11.23 -26.47
CA LYS A 305 7.29 10.69 -27.62
C LYS A 305 6.42 9.94 -28.63
N PRO A 306 5.47 9.08 -28.23
CA PRO A 306 4.64 8.36 -29.20
C PRO A 306 3.86 9.24 -30.17
N VAL A 307 3.41 10.42 -29.70
CA VAL A 307 2.58 11.34 -30.50
C VAL A 307 3.35 12.48 -31.14
N THR A 308 4.54 12.82 -30.64
CA THR A 308 5.35 13.96 -31.13
C THR A 308 6.55 13.56 -31.97
N LYS A 309 6.86 12.27 -32.02
CA LYS A 309 8.00 11.73 -32.73
C LYS A 309 7.85 11.92 -34.24
N LYS A 310 8.80 12.61 -34.89
CA LYS A 310 8.88 12.79 -36.34
C LYS A 310 10.28 12.42 -36.82
N PHE A 311 10.34 11.65 -37.90
CA PHE A 311 11.59 11.30 -38.55
C PHE A 311 11.78 12.14 -39.79
N ASN A 312 12.97 12.69 -39.99
CA ASN A 312 13.35 13.28 -41.26
C ASN A 312 13.94 12.20 -42.20
N PRO A 313 14.07 12.45 -43.51
CA PRO A 313 14.60 11.50 -44.47
C PRO A 313 16.04 10.99 -44.17
N VAL A 314 16.78 11.71 -43.33
CA VAL A 314 18.16 11.35 -42.91
C VAL A 314 18.19 10.54 -41.62
N GLY A 315 17.01 10.26 -41.01
CA GLY A 315 16.91 9.43 -39.80
C GLY A 315 17.15 10.20 -38.46
N HIS A 316 17.22 11.54 -38.47
CA HIS A 316 17.34 12.31 -37.27
C HIS A 316 15.98 12.49 -36.59
N PHE A 317 15.99 12.38 -35.27
CA PHE A 317 14.82 12.47 -34.41
C PHE A 317 14.57 13.90 -33.93
N PHE A 318 13.34 14.38 -34.05
CA PHE A 318 12.88 15.62 -33.42
C PHE A 318 11.68 15.31 -32.52
N ALA A 319 11.85 15.44 -31.20
CA ALA A 319 10.73 15.53 -30.26
C ALA A 319 10.34 17.01 -30.11
N GLY A 320 9.23 17.38 -30.69
CA GLY A 320 8.70 18.74 -30.53
C GLY A 320 7.89 18.85 -29.24
N TRP A 321 8.46 19.43 -28.19
CA TRP A 321 7.78 19.71 -26.91
C TRP A 321 6.80 20.88 -26.96
N LYS A 322 6.67 21.56 -28.11
CA LYS A 322 6.05 22.90 -28.18
C LYS A 322 4.53 22.97 -28.01
N ASN A 323 3.79 21.86 -28.00
CA ASN A 323 2.32 21.93 -28.02
C ASN A 323 1.59 21.00 -27.05
N ILE A 324 2.24 20.49 -26.00
CA ILE A 324 1.54 19.68 -24.99
C ILE A 324 1.32 20.50 -23.73
N ASN A 325 0.22 21.24 -23.70
CA ASN A 325 -0.19 21.98 -22.52
C ASN A 325 -0.96 21.12 -21.52
N HIS A 326 -1.51 19.98 -21.93
CA HIS A 326 -2.34 19.13 -21.10
C HIS A 326 -2.18 17.66 -21.50
N ILE A 327 -1.89 16.77 -20.53
CA ILE A 327 -2.14 15.33 -20.63
C ILE A 327 -3.51 15.09 -20.00
N THR A 328 -4.52 14.85 -20.83
CA THR A 328 -5.82 14.39 -20.36
C THR A 328 -5.72 12.87 -20.16
N ALA A 329 -5.54 12.45 -18.93
CA ALA A 329 -5.45 11.04 -18.57
C ALA A 329 -6.80 10.30 -18.58
N TYR A 330 -7.87 10.85 -19.21
CA TYR A 330 -9.16 10.16 -19.34
C TYR A 330 -10.02 10.73 -20.48
N PRO A 331 -10.65 9.89 -21.31
CA PRO A 331 -11.79 10.27 -22.09
C PRO A 331 -13.00 10.39 -21.15
N GLU A 332 -13.72 11.50 -21.24
CA GLU A 332 -14.97 11.85 -20.57
C GLU A 332 -14.89 12.29 -19.08
N GLY A 333 -14.81 13.59 -18.88
CA GLY A 333 -15.58 14.35 -17.89
C GLY A 333 -14.97 14.63 -16.52
N ALA A 334 -13.77 14.17 -16.18
CA ALA A 334 -13.04 14.64 -14.99
C ALA A 334 -11.54 14.57 -15.23
N ALA A 335 -11.01 15.64 -15.80
CA ALA A 335 -9.58 15.85 -15.95
C ALA A 335 -8.96 16.03 -14.57
N VAL A 336 -8.16 15.07 -14.12
CA VAL A 336 -7.00 15.43 -13.30
C VAL A 336 -6.03 16.06 -14.28
N GLU A 337 -6.12 17.38 -14.47
CA GLU A 337 -5.12 18.15 -15.17
C GLU A 337 -3.82 18.01 -14.38
N ILE A 338 -2.97 17.07 -14.78
CA ILE A 338 -1.57 17.13 -14.39
C ILE A 338 -1.04 18.35 -15.11
N ASN A 339 -0.99 19.47 -14.42
CA ASN A 339 -0.39 20.68 -14.94
C ASN A 339 1.10 20.42 -15.09
N ILE A 340 1.51 19.99 -16.30
CA ILE A 340 2.91 19.67 -16.62
C ILE A 340 3.79 20.89 -16.37
N ILE A 341 3.28 22.11 -16.55
CA ILE A 341 4.03 23.34 -16.28
C ILE A 341 4.31 23.44 -14.78
N ALA A 342 3.33 23.17 -13.90
CA ALA A 342 3.54 23.16 -12.46
C ALA A 342 4.46 22.00 -12.03
N LEU A 343 4.32 20.84 -12.67
CA LEU A 343 5.22 19.69 -12.45
C LEU A 343 6.65 20.03 -12.88
N VAL A 344 6.83 20.64 -14.05
CA VAL A 344 8.16 21.05 -14.57
C VAL A 344 8.77 22.15 -13.73
N LEU A 345 8.00 23.13 -13.23
CA LEU A 345 8.50 24.19 -12.34
C LEU A 345 8.90 23.64 -10.98
N ASN A 346 8.11 22.74 -10.38
CA ASN A 346 8.48 22.06 -9.16
C ASN A 346 9.70 21.12 -9.36
N VAL A 347 9.77 20.43 -10.50
CA VAL A 347 10.94 19.61 -10.87
C VAL A 347 12.19 20.47 -11.01
N ARG A 348 12.08 21.66 -11.60
CA ARG A 348 13.21 22.59 -11.74
C ARG A 348 13.74 23.04 -10.37
N GLN A 349 12.85 23.41 -9.45
CA GLN A 349 13.23 23.80 -8.09
C GLN A 349 13.90 22.63 -7.34
N VAL A 350 13.32 21.44 -7.42
CA VAL A 350 13.88 20.21 -6.81
C VAL A 350 15.19 19.79 -7.50
N ALA A 351 15.30 19.95 -8.83
CA ALA A 351 16.55 19.68 -9.54
C ALA A 351 17.67 20.64 -9.14
N GLU A 352 17.36 21.92 -8.93
CA GLU A 352 18.33 22.93 -8.45
C GLU A 352 18.81 22.58 -7.02
N GLU A 353 17.91 22.11 -6.14
CA GLU A 353 18.26 21.62 -4.80
C GLU A 353 19.12 20.34 -4.84
N LEU A 354 18.86 19.44 -5.80
CA LEU A 354 19.61 18.19 -5.97
C LEU A 354 20.98 18.43 -6.62
N ILE A 355 21.08 19.34 -7.59
CA ILE A 355 22.36 19.73 -8.22
C ILE A 355 23.30 20.37 -7.16
N ALA A 356 22.71 21.05 -6.18
CA ALA A 356 23.47 21.59 -5.04
C ALA A 356 23.95 20.52 -4.04
N ASN A 357 23.47 19.27 -4.17
CA ASN A 357 23.85 18.15 -3.29
C ASN A 357 25.08 17.42 -3.86
N PRO A 358 26.22 17.37 -3.13
CA PRO A 358 27.45 16.73 -3.61
C PRO A 358 27.31 15.24 -3.97
N ALA A 359 26.34 14.54 -3.39
CA ALA A 359 26.06 13.12 -3.71
C ALA A 359 25.49 12.92 -5.12
N PHE A 360 24.94 13.97 -5.74
CA PHE A 360 24.36 13.91 -7.09
C PHE A 360 25.39 14.21 -8.19
N ALA A 361 26.49 14.87 -7.85
CA ALA A 361 27.56 15.20 -8.79
C ALA A 361 28.43 13.98 -9.18
N ALA A 362 28.23 12.82 -8.55
CA ALA A 362 28.95 11.58 -8.77
C ALA A 362 28.21 10.56 -9.66
N LEU A 363 27.03 10.93 -10.20
CA LEU A 363 26.23 10.13 -11.17
C LEU A 363 26.36 10.71 -12.59
#